data_1f78185c3171cf386df3738a24247700
#
_entry.id   1f78185c3171cf386df3738a24247700
#
_cell.length_a   1.000
_cell.length_b   1.000
_cell.length_c   1.000
_cell.angle_alpha   90.00
_cell.angle_beta   90.00
_cell.angle_gamma   90.00
#
_symmetry.space_group_name_H-M   'P 1'
#
loop_
_entity.id
_entity.type
_entity.pdbx_description
1 polymer ?
#
loop_
_entity_poly.entity_id
_entity_poly.type
_entity_poly.pdbx_seq_one_letter_code
_entity_poly.pdbx_strand_id
1 'polypeptide(L)'
;MPTPENLATDATVAIMLADGFEEVEALAVADVLYRAGVRADLISVTDARHVTSSHGIRVVADLMLEDVDLSAYTLLFLPGGMPGTLGLKATPAIQTEVLRRADAGQPVAAICAAPSILAELGVLEGRHATANPAFVKAIAAGGAIVHENPVVVDEFIITSRGAGTSLELGLEIVRYLLGAEVVDEVARGVVLAR
;
A
#
# COMPACT_ATOMS: atom_id res chain seq x y z
N MET A 1 -2.47 -9.45 -11.44
CA MET A 1 -1.06 -9.73 -11.88
C MET A 1 -0.87 -11.22 -12.06
N PRO A 2 0.12 -11.70 -12.85
CA PRO A 2 0.44 -13.12 -12.82
C PRO A 2 0.94 -13.51 -11.41
N THR A 3 0.60 -14.73 -10.97
CA THR A 3 1.20 -15.30 -9.77
C THR A 3 2.69 -15.56 -10.03
N PRO A 4 3.60 -15.22 -9.09
CA PRO A 4 5.01 -15.59 -9.23
C PRO A 4 5.19 -17.09 -9.49
N GLU A 5 6.10 -17.46 -10.40
CA GLU A 5 6.37 -18.87 -10.73
C GLU A 5 6.83 -19.68 -9.50
N ASN A 6 7.58 -19.00 -8.62
CA ASN A 6 8.06 -19.55 -7.36
C ASN A 6 7.55 -18.68 -6.21
N LEU A 7 6.58 -19.21 -5.46
CA LEU A 7 6.11 -18.55 -4.25
C LEU A 7 7.09 -18.76 -3.11
N ALA A 8 7.51 -17.66 -2.48
CA ALA A 8 8.36 -17.69 -1.28
C ALA A 8 7.53 -17.82 0.01
N THR A 9 6.22 -17.57 -0.07
CA THR A 9 5.30 -17.56 1.07
C THR A 9 3.86 -17.75 0.61
N ASP A 10 2.99 -18.15 1.54
CA ASP A 10 1.53 -18.14 1.36
C ASP A 10 0.92 -16.75 1.65
N ALA A 11 1.73 -15.78 2.09
CA ALA A 11 1.26 -14.42 2.33
C ALA A 11 0.78 -13.76 1.02
N THR A 12 -0.30 -13.00 1.12
CA THR A 12 -0.92 -12.31 -0.01
C THR A 12 -1.12 -10.84 0.29
N VAL A 13 -0.99 -9.99 -0.73
CA VAL A 13 -1.15 -8.54 -0.61
C VAL A 13 -2.29 -8.06 -1.49
N ALA A 14 -3.25 -7.33 -0.88
CA ALA A 14 -4.30 -6.63 -1.61
C ALA A 14 -3.82 -5.21 -1.93
N ILE A 15 -3.69 -4.86 -3.21
CA ILE A 15 -3.34 -3.52 -3.70
C ILE A 15 -4.60 -2.85 -4.22
N MET A 16 -5.08 -1.81 -3.51
CA MET A 16 -6.37 -1.19 -3.78
C MET A 16 -6.28 -0.09 -4.83
N LEU A 17 -7.04 -0.18 -5.91
CA LEU A 17 -7.04 0.78 -7.01
C LEU A 17 -8.37 1.52 -7.12
N ALA A 18 -8.33 2.85 -7.01
CA ALA A 18 -9.42 3.76 -7.35
C ALA A 18 -9.01 4.65 -8.54
N ASP A 19 -9.96 5.17 -9.31
CA ASP A 19 -9.63 6.13 -10.37
C ASP A 19 -8.88 7.33 -9.82
N GLY A 20 -7.78 7.70 -10.48
CA GLY A 20 -6.85 8.71 -10.01
C GLY A 20 -5.78 8.21 -9.03
N PHE A 21 -5.59 6.90 -8.89
CA PHE A 21 -4.46 6.35 -8.14
C PHE A 21 -3.11 6.74 -8.78
N GLU A 22 -2.02 6.76 -8.01
CA GLU A 22 -0.67 6.98 -8.53
C GLU A 22 -0.09 5.66 -9.05
N GLU A 23 0.09 5.56 -10.37
CA GLU A 23 0.55 4.33 -11.02
C GLU A 23 1.93 3.87 -10.56
N VAL A 24 2.86 4.80 -10.32
CA VAL A 24 4.21 4.46 -9.86
C VAL A 24 4.15 3.83 -8.48
N GLU A 25 3.29 4.34 -7.60
CA GLU A 25 3.17 3.84 -6.25
C GLU A 25 2.57 2.43 -6.19
N ALA A 26 1.52 2.19 -6.96
CA ALA A 26 0.88 0.88 -7.02
C ALA A 26 1.76 -0.16 -7.72
N LEU A 27 2.28 0.18 -8.91
CA LEU A 27 2.95 -0.81 -9.78
C LEU A 27 4.39 -1.09 -9.36
N ALA A 28 5.12 -0.13 -8.78
CA ALA A 28 6.46 -0.41 -8.25
C ALA A 28 6.42 -1.37 -7.06
N VAL A 29 5.45 -1.19 -6.15
CA VAL A 29 5.23 -2.13 -5.03
C VAL A 29 4.84 -3.50 -5.57
N ALA A 30 3.94 -3.55 -6.56
CA ALA A 30 3.52 -4.80 -7.20
C ALA A 30 4.71 -5.56 -7.85
N ASP A 31 5.60 -4.85 -8.57
CA ASP A 31 6.80 -5.45 -9.18
C ASP A 31 7.77 -6.00 -8.13
N VAL A 32 8.02 -5.25 -7.06
CA VAL A 32 8.89 -5.68 -5.95
C VAL A 32 8.34 -6.95 -5.29
N LEU A 33 7.03 -7.00 -5.01
CA LEU A 33 6.38 -8.18 -4.42
C LEU A 33 6.47 -9.39 -5.35
N TYR A 34 6.21 -9.21 -6.65
CA TYR A 34 6.34 -10.28 -7.65
C TYR A 34 7.74 -10.87 -7.68
N ARG A 35 8.77 -10.02 -7.70
CA ARG A 35 10.19 -10.45 -7.67
C ARG A 35 10.58 -11.17 -6.39
N ALA A 36 9.95 -10.81 -5.27
CA ALA A 36 10.13 -11.46 -3.98
C ALA A 36 9.39 -12.80 -3.85
N GLY A 37 8.60 -13.22 -4.85
CA GLY A 37 7.78 -14.42 -4.76
C GLY A 37 6.55 -14.25 -3.85
N VAL A 38 6.07 -13.02 -3.66
CA VAL A 38 4.85 -12.71 -2.90
C VAL A 38 3.69 -12.48 -3.87
N ARG A 39 2.59 -13.19 -3.68
CA ARG A 39 1.37 -12.97 -4.45
C ARG A 39 0.75 -11.63 -4.08
N ALA A 40 0.46 -10.80 -5.07
CA ALA A 40 -0.28 -9.56 -4.92
C ALA A 40 -1.39 -9.47 -5.96
N ASP A 41 -2.57 -9.02 -5.55
CA ASP A 41 -3.70 -8.80 -6.44
C ASP A 41 -4.02 -7.31 -6.52
N LEU A 42 -4.12 -6.77 -7.75
CA LEU A 42 -4.63 -5.43 -8.01
C LEU A 42 -6.15 -5.48 -7.92
N ILE A 43 -6.75 -4.77 -6.99
CA ILE A 43 -8.19 -4.83 -6.72
C ILE A 43 -8.83 -3.47 -7.00
N SER A 44 -9.76 -3.44 -7.95
CA SER A 44 -10.53 -2.23 -8.27
C SER A 44 -11.62 -1.99 -7.23
N VAL A 45 -11.70 -0.76 -6.71
CA VAL A 45 -12.82 -0.30 -5.88
C VAL A 45 -13.89 0.43 -6.72
N THR A 46 -13.70 0.51 -8.06
CA THR A 46 -14.67 1.10 -8.98
C THR A 46 -15.65 0.04 -9.48
N ASP A 47 -16.57 0.42 -10.36
CA ASP A 47 -17.53 -0.47 -11.01
C ASP A 47 -16.95 -1.19 -12.25
N ALA A 48 -15.65 -1.07 -12.49
CA ALA A 48 -14.95 -1.65 -13.63
C ALA A 48 -13.56 -2.16 -13.26
N ARG A 49 -13.09 -3.21 -13.98
CA ARG A 49 -11.70 -3.69 -13.84
C ARG A 49 -10.66 -2.74 -14.44
N HIS A 50 -11.08 -1.83 -15.34
CA HIS A 50 -10.20 -0.81 -15.91
C HIS A 50 -10.19 0.40 -14.98
N VAL A 51 -9.05 0.63 -14.32
CA VAL A 51 -8.84 1.76 -13.43
C VAL A 51 -7.89 2.74 -14.09
N THR A 52 -8.24 4.01 -14.10
CA THR A 52 -7.42 5.06 -14.72
C THR A 52 -6.61 5.78 -13.65
N SER A 53 -5.29 5.85 -13.83
CA SER A 53 -4.38 6.52 -12.90
C SER A 53 -4.50 8.05 -12.95
N SER A 54 -3.81 8.72 -12.04
CA SER A 54 -3.73 10.20 -11.97
C SER A 54 -3.16 10.85 -13.23
N HIS A 55 -2.36 10.12 -14.01
CA HIS A 55 -1.79 10.58 -15.28
C HIS A 55 -2.48 10.00 -16.53
N GLY A 56 -3.68 9.42 -16.36
CA GLY A 56 -4.48 8.91 -17.47
C GLY A 56 -4.05 7.53 -18.00
N ILE A 57 -3.15 6.83 -17.32
CA ILE A 57 -2.73 5.47 -17.67
C ILE A 57 -3.79 4.49 -17.20
N ARG A 58 -4.24 3.61 -18.09
CA ARG A 58 -5.23 2.58 -17.76
C ARG A 58 -4.54 1.30 -17.34
N VAL A 59 -4.96 0.80 -16.18
CA VAL A 59 -4.53 -0.49 -15.63
C VAL A 59 -5.73 -1.40 -15.51
N VAL A 60 -5.56 -2.68 -15.83
CA VAL A 60 -6.59 -3.70 -15.64
C VAL A 60 -6.36 -4.35 -14.28
N ALA A 61 -7.30 -4.16 -13.35
CA ALA A 61 -7.28 -4.85 -12.06
C ALA A 61 -7.52 -6.36 -12.23
N ASP A 62 -6.92 -7.15 -11.36
CA ASP A 62 -7.08 -8.61 -11.34
C ASP A 62 -8.47 -9.01 -10.86
N LEU A 63 -9.00 -8.26 -9.89
CA LEU A 63 -10.25 -8.55 -9.20
C LEU A 63 -11.04 -7.25 -8.95
N MET A 64 -12.34 -7.42 -8.71
CA MET A 64 -13.22 -6.35 -8.22
C MET A 64 -13.36 -6.47 -6.71
N LEU A 65 -13.54 -5.34 -6.02
CA LEU A 65 -13.73 -5.34 -4.57
C LEU A 65 -14.94 -6.20 -4.12
N GLU A 66 -16.00 -6.23 -4.92
CA GLU A 66 -17.21 -7.00 -4.64
C GLU A 66 -17.00 -8.53 -4.69
N ASP A 67 -15.94 -8.98 -5.38
CA ASP A 67 -15.63 -10.41 -5.58
C ASP A 67 -14.64 -10.95 -4.54
N VAL A 68 -14.15 -10.13 -3.61
CA VAL A 68 -13.07 -10.51 -2.69
C VAL A 68 -13.44 -10.32 -1.22
N ASP A 69 -12.90 -11.21 -0.39
CA ASP A 69 -12.84 -11.02 1.06
C ASP A 69 -11.47 -10.43 1.42
N LEU A 70 -11.43 -9.13 1.74
CA LEU A 70 -10.19 -8.45 2.12
C LEU A 70 -9.56 -9.02 3.39
N SER A 71 -10.35 -9.65 4.26
CA SER A 71 -9.83 -10.25 5.50
C SER A 71 -8.96 -11.49 5.24
N ALA A 72 -9.07 -12.11 4.05
CA ALA A 72 -8.26 -13.24 3.63
C ALA A 72 -6.83 -12.84 3.21
N TYR A 73 -6.57 -11.55 2.95
CA TYR A 73 -5.24 -11.07 2.58
C TYR A 73 -4.39 -10.82 3.81
N THR A 74 -3.11 -11.17 3.71
CA THR A 74 -2.14 -10.93 4.78
C THR A 74 -1.92 -9.45 5.01
N LEU A 75 -1.78 -8.64 3.94
CA LEU A 75 -1.51 -7.21 4.00
C LEU A 75 -2.44 -6.43 3.06
N LEU A 76 -2.96 -5.30 3.53
CA LEU A 76 -3.70 -4.32 2.74
C LEU A 76 -2.77 -3.16 2.36
N PHE A 77 -2.66 -2.85 1.07
CA PHE A 77 -1.88 -1.71 0.58
C PHE A 77 -2.77 -0.67 -0.10
N LEU A 78 -2.65 0.57 0.36
CA LEU A 78 -3.37 1.75 -0.13
C LEU A 78 -2.38 2.68 -0.88
N PRO A 79 -2.33 2.66 -2.22
CA PRO A 79 -1.60 3.64 -3.01
C PRO A 79 -2.18 5.04 -2.82
N GLY A 80 -1.36 6.05 -3.09
CA GLY A 80 -1.81 7.44 -3.13
C GLY A 80 -2.33 7.84 -4.49
N GLY A 81 -2.06 9.09 -4.87
CA GLY A 81 -2.64 9.75 -6.04
C GLY A 81 -3.94 10.47 -5.72
N MET A 82 -4.19 11.53 -6.49
CA MET A 82 -5.42 12.30 -6.37
C MET A 82 -6.13 12.34 -7.74
N PRO A 83 -7.43 12.04 -7.80
CA PRO A 83 -8.36 11.83 -6.70
C PRO A 83 -8.44 10.39 -6.13
N GLY A 84 -7.56 9.46 -6.51
CA GLY A 84 -7.61 8.04 -6.09
C GLY A 84 -7.73 7.83 -4.58
N THR A 85 -6.93 8.58 -3.79
CA THR A 85 -7.02 8.54 -2.32
C THR A 85 -8.43 8.92 -1.81
N LEU A 86 -9.12 9.86 -2.47
CA LEU A 86 -10.51 10.21 -2.10
C LEU A 86 -11.47 9.08 -2.43
N GLY A 87 -11.25 8.38 -3.55
CA GLY A 87 -12.01 7.19 -3.92
C GLY A 87 -11.87 6.06 -2.90
N LEU A 88 -10.62 5.74 -2.52
CA LEU A 88 -10.35 4.75 -1.47
C LEU A 88 -11.00 5.15 -0.15
N LYS A 89 -10.84 6.42 0.25
CA LYS A 89 -11.45 6.96 1.47
C LYS A 89 -12.98 6.89 1.46
N ALA A 90 -13.61 7.13 0.31
CA ALA A 90 -15.07 7.10 0.17
C ALA A 90 -15.64 5.67 0.13
N THR A 91 -14.79 4.63 0.07
CA THR A 91 -15.20 3.23 -0.02
C THR A 91 -15.40 2.62 1.38
N PRO A 92 -16.64 2.33 1.82
CA PRO A 92 -16.90 1.86 3.19
C PRO A 92 -16.19 0.55 3.54
N ALA A 93 -16.03 -0.37 2.57
CA ALA A 93 -15.34 -1.63 2.78
C ALA A 93 -13.85 -1.41 3.13
N ILE A 94 -13.19 -0.40 2.54
CA ILE A 94 -11.80 -0.05 2.86
C ILE A 94 -11.72 0.49 4.30
N GLN A 95 -12.62 1.40 4.69
CA GLN A 95 -12.64 1.94 6.05
C GLN A 95 -12.85 0.83 7.10
N THR A 96 -13.82 -0.04 6.85
CA THR A 96 -14.13 -1.18 7.72
C THR A 96 -12.92 -2.11 7.85
N GLU A 97 -12.28 -2.43 6.76
CA GLU A 97 -11.13 -3.33 6.76
C GLU A 97 -9.89 -2.71 7.43
N VAL A 98 -9.63 -1.42 7.22
CA VAL A 98 -8.55 -0.69 7.90
C VAL A 98 -8.77 -0.73 9.42
N LEU A 99 -9.98 -0.43 9.90
CA LEU A 99 -10.31 -0.47 11.32
C LEU A 99 -10.20 -1.88 11.89
N ARG A 100 -10.74 -2.89 11.20
CA ARG A 100 -10.63 -4.29 11.59
C ARG A 100 -9.16 -4.73 11.74
N ARG A 101 -8.30 -4.33 10.79
CA ARG A 101 -6.87 -4.64 10.83
C ARG A 101 -6.18 -3.94 11.98
N ALA A 102 -6.49 -2.67 12.23
CA ALA A 102 -5.95 -1.92 13.36
C ALA A 102 -6.28 -2.59 14.70
N ASP A 103 -7.52 -3.00 14.89
CA ASP A 103 -7.98 -3.70 16.11
C ASP A 103 -7.32 -5.08 16.27
N ALA A 104 -7.04 -5.77 15.17
CA ALA A 104 -6.43 -7.10 15.16
C ALA A 104 -4.89 -7.08 15.10
N GLY A 105 -4.23 -5.92 15.00
CA GLY A 105 -2.79 -5.81 14.80
C GLY A 105 -2.32 -6.39 13.46
N GLN A 106 -3.16 -6.34 12.44
CA GLN A 106 -2.85 -6.86 11.10
C GLN A 106 -2.31 -5.77 10.16
N PRO A 107 -1.37 -6.14 9.25
CA PRO A 107 -0.61 -5.13 8.52
C PRO A 107 -1.44 -4.33 7.50
N VAL A 108 -1.22 -3.01 7.55
CA VAL A 108 -1.69 -2.03 6.56
C VAL A 108 -0.52 -1.18 6.09
N ALA A 109 -0.36 -1.06 4.78
CA ALA A 109 0.59 -0.14 4.17
C ALA A 109 -0.14 1.00 3.45
N ALA A 110 0.40 2.21 3.52
CA ALA A 110 -0.15 3.38 2.84
C ALA A 110 0.96 4.33 2.39
N ILE A 111 0.81 4.95 1.22
CA ILE A 111 1.83 5.84 0.66
C ILE A 111 1.25 7.19 0.23
N CYS A 112 2.07 8.23 0.26
CA CYS A 112 1.78 9.54 -0.33
C CYS A 112 0.62 10.25 0.38
N ALA A 113 -0.54 10.34 -0.27
CA ALA A 113 -1.75 10.90 0.30
C ALA A 113 -2.53 9.90 1.18
N ALA A 114 -2.39 8.60 0.91
CA ALA A 114 -3.19 7.55 1.54
C ALA A 114 -3.00 7.39 3.07
N PRO A 115 -1.84 7.71 3.69
CA PRO A 115 -1.75 7.75 5.16
C PRO A 115 -2.77 8.69 5.82
N SER A 116 -3.31 9.70 5.10
CA SER A 116 -4.39 10.55 5.62
C SER A 116 -5.69 9.78 5.87
N ILE A 117 -5.93 8.67 5.16
CA ILE A 117 -7.08 7.78 5.41
C ILE A 117 -6.93 7.15 6.81
N LEU A 118 -5.72 6.62 7.10
CA LEU A 118 -5.43 6.00 8.40
C LEU A 118 -5.55 7.02 9.54
N ALA A 119 -5.06 8.25 9.32
CA ALA A 119 -5.14 9.34 10.30
C ALA A 119 -6.59 9.72 10.61
N GLU A 120 -7.44 9.88 9.59
CA GLU A 120 -8.84 10.24 9.77
C GLU A 120 -9.67 9.15 10.45
N LEU A 121 -9.27 7.88 10.29
CA LEU A 121 -9.86 6.74 11.00
C LEU A 121 -9.31 6.56 12.42
N GLY A 122 -8.39 7.44 12.88
CA GLY A 122 -7.79 7.38 14.22
C GLY A 122 -6.71 6.30 14.37
N VAL A 123 -6.35 5.60 13.30
CA VAL A 123 -5.38 4.48 13.33
C VAL A 123 -3.96 4.96 13.59
N LEU A 124 -3.65 6.24 13.28
CA LEU A 124 -2.32 6.82 13.48
C LEU A 124 -2.16 7.56 14.81
N GLU A 125 -3.14 7.57 15.70
CA GLU A 125 -3.04 8.25 16.99
C GLU A 125 -1.90 7.63 17.83
N GLY A 126 -0.91 8.47 18.18
CA GLY A 126 0.28 8.06 18.95
C GLY A 126 1.29 7.19 18.19
N ARG A 127 1.08 6.92 16.90
CA ARG A 127 1.96 6.07 16.08
C ARG A 127 2.93 6.89 15.24
N HIS A 128 4.11 6.32 15.03
CA HIS A 128 5.09 6.88 14.09
C HIS A 128 4.63 6.67 12.65
N ALA A 129 4.63 7.74 11.86
CA ALA A 129 4.20 7.67 10.46
C ALA A 129 4.88 8.73 9.58
N THR A 130 4.82 8.52 8.29
CA THR A 130 5.21 9.50 7.26
C THR A 130 4.14 9.60 6.19
N ALA A 131 4.18 10.66 5.40
CA ALA A 131 3.30 10.88 4.26
C ALA A 131 3.97 11.84 3.26
N ASN A 132 3.30 12.09 2.14
CA ASN A 132 3.70 13.15 1.23
C ASN A 132 3.73 14.49 1.98
N PRO A 133 4.71 15.38 1.73
CA PRO A 133 4.80 16.68 2.39
C PRO A 133 3.50 17.50 2.40
N ALA A 134 2.66 17.35 1.36
CA ALA A 134 1.36 18.01 1.29
C ALA A 134 0.34 17.45 2.31
N PHE A 135 0.53 16.24 2.81
CA PHE A 135 -0.38 15.54 3.73
C PHE A 135 0.15 15.39 5.15
N VAL A 136 1.40 15.82 5.42
CA VAL A 136 2.03 15.76 6.76
C VAL A 136 1.16 16.42 7.81
N LYS A 137 0.57 17.60 7.50
CA LYS A 137 -0.31 18.30 8.44
C LYS A 137 -1.59 17.52 8.75
N ALA A 138 -2.11 16.77 7.76
CA ALA A 138 -3.31 15.97 7.95
C ALA A 138 -3.03 14.77 8.88
N ILE A 139 -1.92 14.06 8.68
CA ILE A 139 -1.58 12.93 9.56
C ILE A 139 -1.20 13.40 10.97
N ALA A 140 -0.52 14.55 11.11
CA ALA A 140 -0.23 15.16 12.42
C ALA A 140 -1.52 15.55 13.16
N ALA A 141 -2.51 16.12 12.46
CA ALA A 141 -3.82 16.43 13.04
C ALA A 141 -4.59 15.18 13.50
N GLY A 142 -4.36 14.02 12.88
CA GLY A 142 -4.86 12.71 13.30
C GLY A 142 -4.02 12.04 14.38
N GLY A 143 -3.13 12.77 15.05
CA GLY A 143 -2.35 12.29 16.20
C GLY A 143 -1.07 11.52 15.86
N ALA A 144 -0.65 11.46 14.60
CA ALA A 144 0.59 10.78 14.20
C ALA A 144 1.84 11.51 14.72
N ILE A 145 2.85 10.73 15.13
CA ILE A 145 4.22 11.20 15.37
C ILE A 145 4.94 11.18 14.02
N VAL A 146 5.06 12.35 13.40
CA VAL A 146 5.49 12.48 12.00
C VAL A 146 7.00 12.36 11.86
N HIS A 147 7.44 11.62 10.83
CA HIS A 147 8.83 11.48 10.42
C HIS A 147 9.01 11.87 8.94
N GLU A 148 10.25 12.21 8.57
CA GLU A 148 10.64 12.50 7.18
C GLU A 148 11.37 11.34 6.49
N ASN A 149 11.45 10.18 7.14
CA ASN A 149 12.03 8.98 6.56
C ASN A 149 11.25 8.54 5.31
N PRO A 150 11.91 7.99 4.28
CA PRO A 150 11.26 7.47 3.09
C PRO A 150 10.14 6.47 3.40
N VAL A 151 10.39 5.59 4.36
CA VAL A 151 9.43 4.62 4.90
C VAL A 151 9.50 4.64 6.42
N VAL A 152 8.36 4.53 7.07
CA VAL A 152 8.22 4.39 8.53
C VAL A 152 7.38 3.14 8.80
N VAL A 153 7.91 2.26 9.64
CA VAL A 153 7.22 1.07 10.13
C VAL A 153 6.98 1.24 11.62
N ASP A 154 5.74 1.15 12.03
CA ASP A 154 5.32 1.16 13.43
C ASP A 154 4.40 -0.05 13.64
N GLU A 155 4.96 -1.11 14.23
CA GLU A 155 4.30 -2.40 14.42
C GLU A 155 3.73 -2.97 13.09
N PHE A 156 2.42 -2.88 12.91
CA PHE A 156 1.70 -3.37 11.73
C PHE A 156 1.34 -2.24 10.74
N ILE A 157 1.73 -1.01 11.00
CA ILE A 157 1.50 0.13 10.10
C ILE A 157 2.79 0.46 9.35
N ILE A 158 2.71 0.48 8.01
CA ILE A 158 3.83 0.82 7.12
C ILE A 158 3.41 2.03 6.30
N THR A 159 4.11 3.15 6.46
CA THR A 159 3.80 4.37 5.71
C THR A 159 4.99 4.86 4.89
N SER A 160 4.72 5.52 3.75
CA SER A 160 5.77 6.04 2.87
C SER A 160 5.38 7.38 2.25
N ARG A 161 6.38 8.10 1.70
CA ARG A 161 6.21 9.52 1.33
C ARG A 161 5.61 9.76 -0.05
N GLY A 162 5.84 8.92 -1.03
CA GLY A 162 5.31 9.15 -2.37
C GLY A 162 6.05 8.39 -3.46
N ALA A 163 5.78 8.71 -4.72
CA ALA A 163 6.26 7.99 -5.88
C ALA A 163 7.78 7.69 -5.85
N GLY A 164 8.59 8.65 -5.41
CA GLY A 164 10.04 8.49 -5.31
C GLY A 164 10.51 7.47 -4.25
N THR A 165 9.64 7.03 -3.34
CA THR A 165 9.95 6.07 -2.27
C THR A 165 9.20 4.74 -2.42
N SER A 166 8.57 4.51 -3.58
CA SER A 166 7.72 3.33 -3.81
C SER A 166 8.48 2.01 -3.81
N LEU A 167 9.70 1.98 -4.39
CA LEU A 167 10.54 0.78 -4.36
C LEU A 167 10.99 0.45 -2.93
N GLU A 168 11.36 1.48 -2.14
CA GLU A 168 11.74 1.31 -0.74
C GLU A 168 10.57 0.79 0.09
N LEU A 169 9.35 1.30 -0.15
CA LEU A 169 8.14 0.77 0.48
C LEU A 169 7.90 -0.71 0.13
N GLY A 170 8.00 -1.06 -1.15
CA GLY A 170 7.89 -2.45 -1.60
C GLY A 170 8.88 -3.37 -0.88
N LEU A 171 10.15 -2.92 -0.75
CA LEU A 171 11.19 -3.66 -0.04
C LEU A 171 10.92 -3.76 1.47
N GLU A 172 10.34 -2.74 2.10
CA GLU A 172 9.96 -2.83 3.52
C GLU A 172 8.76 -3.76 3.73
N ILE A 173 7.80 -3.81 2.79
CA ILE A 173 6.72 -4.83 2.82
C ILE A 173 7.33 -6.23 2.67
N VAL A 174 8.28 -6.44 1.75
CA VAL A 174 9.00 -7.72 1.61
C VAL A 174 9.73 -8.06 2.91
N ARG A 175 10.43 -7.11 3.52
CA ARG A 175 11.09 -7.29 4.81
C ARG A 175 10.13 -7.74 5.90
N TYR A 176 8.96 -7.10 5.96
CA TYR A 176 7.91 -7.41 6.92
C TYR A 176 7.37 -8.84 6.76
N LEU A 177 7.18 -9.28 5.52
CA LEU A 177 6.57 -10.58 5.19
C LEU A 177 7.58 -11.75 5.18
N LEU A 178 8.82 -11.52 4.73
CA LEU A 178 9.81 -12.56 4.42
C LEU A 178 11.12 -12.43 5.21
N GLY A 179 11.32 -11.31 5.92
CA GLY A 179 12.58 -11.03 6.60
C GLY A 179 13.62 -10.32 5.72
N ALA A 180 14.80 -10.04 6.30
CA ALA A 180 15.80 -9.16 5.69
C ALA A 180 16.59 -9.81 4.54
N GLU A 181 16.74 -11.13 4.53
CA GLU A 181 17.62 -11.84 3.58
C GLU A 181 17.15 -11.70 2.12
N VAL A 182 15.82 -11.76 1.89
CA VAL A 182 15.22 -11.66 0.56
C VAL A 182 15.33 -10.23 0.00
N VAL A 183 15.31 -9.22 0.87
CA VAL A 183 15.30 -7.81 0.48
C VAL A 183 16.52 -7.42 -0.35
N ASP A 184 17.72 -7.91 0.00
CA ASP A 184 18.97 -7.56 -0.71
C ASP A 184 19.00 -8.18 -2.12
N GLU A 185 18.41 -9.35 -2.30
CA GLU A 185 18.31 -10.00 -3.61
C GLU A 185 17.38 -9.20 -4.52
N VAL A 186 16.17 -8.84 -4.02
CA VAL A 186 15.21 -8.06 -4.79
C VAL A 186 15.75 -6.67 -5.10
N ALA A 187 16.41 -5.99 -4.13
CA ALA A 187 17.03 -4.67 -4.34
C ALA A 187 18.08 -4.70 -5.45
N ARG A 188 18.94 -5.73 -5.49
CA ARG A 188 19.88 -5.93 -6.60
C ARG A 188 19.16 -6.15 -7.92
N GLY A 189 18.07 -6.92 -7.93
CA GLY A 189 17.27 -7.21 -9.13
C GLY A 189 16.61 -5.98 -9.75
N VAL A 190 16.20 -5.00 -8.93
CA VAL A 190 15.65 -3.71 -9.39
C VAL A 190 16.71 -2.61 -9.53
N VAL A 191 17.99 -2.94 -9.33
CA VAL A 191 19.14 -2.00 -9.42
C VAL A 191 18.99 -0.79 -8.47
N LEU A 192 18.36 -1.01 -7.32
CA LEU A 192 18.26 0.03 -6.30
C LEU A 192 19.56 0.09 -5.50
N ALA A 193 20.32 1.19 -5.66
CA ALA A 193 21.53 1.44 -4.87
C ALA A 193 21.15 1.63 -3.40
N ARG A 194 21.89 0.98 -2.51
CA ARG A 194 21.78 1.12 -1.06
C ARG A 194 23.08 1.65 -0.47
#